data_2d177717bc14f247e92489bcc00adfd4
#
_entry.id   2d177717bc14f247e92489bcc00adfd4
#
_cell.length_a   1.000
_cell.length_b   1.000
_cell.length_c   1.000
_cell.angle_alpha   90.00
_cell.angle_beta   90.00
_cell.angle_gamma   90.00
#
_symmetry.space_group_name_H-M   'P 1'
#
loop_
_entity.id
_entity.type
_entity.pdbx_description
1 polymer ?
#
loop_
_entity_poly.entity_id
_entity_poly.type
_entity_poly.pdbx_seq_one_letter_code
_entity_poly.pdbx_strand_id
1 'polypeptide(L)'
;MKKTSILSVVIMFCAVCFCYGGTLDDILKGIKVPPGAKIPGSSQDDSTITSGLKEALSIGTSNAVTATSKLNGYFKNQMIKILLPENIQTMADVLAKLGYQRQVDNFILSMNRAAEKAAPKAKEYFIGAIKEMSFDDARKILGGGDTAATEFFKSKTSGKLFEEFKPIISKSMNDVGVTRSYKDMVGRYTSAVPFANMESLDLDRYVTNKALDGLFYMVGQEEKKIRTDPTARVTELLKKTFRR
;
A
#
# COMPACT_ATOMS: atom_id res chain seq x y z
N MET A 1 -66.14 -2.02 4.38
CA MET A 1 -66.41 -0.54 4.18
C MET A 1 -65.42 0.24 5.02
N LYS A 2 -64.80 1.20 4.38
CA LYS A 2 -63.88 2.25 4.87
C LYS A 2 -62.43 1.86 5.20
N LYS A 3 -61.65 1.65 4.15
CA LYS A 3 -60.24 1.99 4.10
C LYS A 3 -60.10 3.37 3.48
N THR A 4 -59.93 4.39 4.27
CA THR A 4 -59.50 5.73 3.77
C THR A 4 -58.65 6.40 4.82
N SER A 5 -57.55 6.94 4.33
CA SER A 5 -56.77 8.08 4.86
C SER A 5 -55.79 7.85 5.98
N ILE A 6 -54.67 7.23 5.60
CA ILE A 6 -53.38 7.55 6.25
C ILE A 6 -52.43 8.28 5.28
N LEU A 7 -52.81 8.43 4.00
CA LEU A 7 -51.97 9.09 2.97
C LEU A 7 -52.10 10.61 2.94
N SER A 8 -53.12 11.19 3.59
CA SER A 8 -53.35 12.66 3.55
C SER A 8 -52.62 13.43 4.66
N VAL A 9 -52.07 12.79 5.69
CA VAL A 9 -51.40 13.48 6.80
C VAL A 9 -49.90 13.70 6.52
N VAL A 10 -49.30 12.90 5.63
CA VAL A 10 -47.87 13.04 5.30
C VAL A 10 -47.59 14.15 4.28
N ILE A 11 -48.59 14.52 3.44
CA ILE A 11 -48.42 15.57 2.40
C ILE A 11 -48.61 16.97 2.96
N MET A 12 -49.28 17.13 4.10
CA MET A 12 -49.52 18.44 4.70
C MET A 12 -48.37 18.96 5.58
N PHE A 13 -47.39 18.13 5.89
CA PHE A 13 -46.22 18.54 6.69
C PHE A 13 -45.04 19.06 5.86
N CYS A 14 -45.05 18.88 4.53
CA CYS A 14 -43.99 19.39 3.64
C CYS A 14 -44.24 20.79 3.10
N ALA A 15 -45.40 21.38 3.30
CA ALA A 15 -45.74 22.69 2.72
C ALA A 15 -45.45 23.89 3.66
N VAL A 16 -45.09 23.70 4.91
CA VAL A 16 -44.85 24.77 5.89
C VAL A 16 -43.36 25.11 6.09
N CYS A 17 -42.44 24.30 5.54
CA CYS A 17 -40.98 24.52 5.70
C CYS A 17 -40.35 25.53 4.71
N PHE A 18 -41.12 26.24 3.88
CA PHE A 18 -40.53 27.11 2.84
C PHE A 18 -40.58 28.61 3.14
N CYS A 19 -41.01 29.06 4.33
CA CYS A 19 -41.12 30.47 4.66
C CYS A 19 -40.34 30.98 5.88
N TYR A 20 -39.48 30.16 6.50
CA TYR A 20 -38.61 30.68 7.54
C TYR A 20 -37.16 30.24 7.23
N GLY A 21 -36.35 31.23 6.86
CA GLY A 21 -34.92 31.09 6.59
C GLY A 21 -34.09 30.85 7.85
N GLY A 22 -34.40 29.76 8.58
CA GLY A 22 -33.60 29.28 9.69
C GLY A 22 -32.69 28.16 9.21
N THR A 23 -31.40 28.27 9.53
CA THR A 23 -30.40 27.20 9.24
C THR A 23 -30.68 25.97 10.11
N LEU A 24 -30.29 24.78 9.64
CA LEU A 24 -30.39 23.51 10.40
C LEU A 24 -29.83 23.62 11.82
N ASP A 25 -28.90 24.54 12.06
CA ASP A 25 -28.30 24.83 13.37
C ASP A 25 -29.33 25.45 14.36
N ASP A 26 -30.29 26.21 13.89
CA ASP A 26 -31.32 26.84 14.76
C ASP A 26 -32.38 25.81 15.23
N ILE A 27 -32.62 24.78 14.43
CA ILE A 27 -33.53 23.69 14.80
C ILE A 27 -32.87 22.76 15.85
N LEU A 28 -31.56 22.56 15.79
CA LEU A 28 -30.81 21.74 16.75
C LEU A 28 -30.66 22.41 18.13
N LYS A 29 -30.66 23.73 18.22
CA LYS A 29 -30.58 24.49 19.49
C LYS A 29 -31.86 24.45 20.34
N GLY A 30 -32.99 24.07 19.73
CA GLY A 30 -34.28 23.98 20.42
C GLY A 30 -34.59 22.66 21.09
N ILE A 31 -33.83 21.59 20.79
CA ILE A 31 -34.04 20.26 21.35
C ILE A 31 -33.22 20.13 22.65
N LYS A 32 -33.86 20.37 23.77
CA LYS A 32 -33.30 20.02 25.10
C LYS A 32 -33.26 18.50 25.19
N VAL A 33 -32.10 17.90 24.88
CA VAL A 33 -31.86 16.48 25.13
C VAL A 33 -31.70 16.29 26.65
N PRO A 34 -32.49 15.39 27.29
CA PRO A 34 -32.35 15.12 28.71
C PRO A 34 -30.94 14.59 29.02
N PRO A 35 -30.34 14.93 30.15
CA PRO A 35 -29.05 14.38 30.56
C PRO A 35 -29.18 12.85 30.70
N GLY A 36 -28.51 12.10 29.80
CA GLY A 36 -28.56 10.63 29.78
C GLY A 36 -29.18 10.00 28.54
N ALA A 37 -29.76 10.76 27.62
CA ALA A 37 -30.22 10.24 26.33
C ALA A 37 -29.02 9.91 25.44
N LYS A 38 -28.64 8.66 25.34
CA LYS A 38 -27.69 8.18 24.32
C LYS A 38 -28.33 8.35 22.97
N ILE A 39 -27.74 9.20 22.12
CA ILE A 39 -28.10 9.26 20.70
C ILE A 39 -27.76 7.88 20.12
N PRO A 40 -28.75 7.11 19.63
CA PRO A 40 -28.44 5.81 19.04
C PRO A 40 -27.74 6.06 17.71
N GLY A 41 -26.45 5.75 17.60
CA GLY A 41 -25.80 5.70 16.30
C GLY A 41 -24.33 6.02 16.18
N SER A 42 -23.61 6.57 17.17
CA SER A 42 -22.27 7.08 16.83
C SER A 42 -21.07 6.35 17.44
N SER A 43 -21.13 5.75 18.63
CA SER A 43 -19.91 5.25 19.25
C SER A 43 -19.63 3.74 19.09
N GLN A 44 -20.68 2.94 18.94
CA GLN A 44 -20.51 1.48 18.82
C GLN A 44 -20.30 1.04 17.36
N ASP A 45 -20.89 1.73 16.40
CA ASP A 45 -20.65 1.51 14.97
C ASP A 45 -19.23 1.96 14.57
N ASP A 46 -18.77 3.09 15.07
CA ASP A 46 -17.45 3.65 14.75
C ASP A 46 -16.29 2.75 15.23
N SER A 47 -16.39 2.16 16.42
CA SER A 47 -15.37 1.24 16.92
C SER A 47 -15.37 -0.09 16.14
N THR A 48 -16.54 -0.57 15.74
CA THR A 48 -16.70 -1.76 14.91
C THR A 48 -16.12 -1.55 13.51
N ILE A 49 -16.38 -0.40 12.90
CA ILE A 49 -15.86 -0.02 11.59
C ILE A 49 -14.34 0.12 11.62
N THR A 50 -13.80 0.78 12.65
CA THR A 50 -12.34 0.90 12.84
C THR A 50 -11.67 -0.45 13.02
N SER A 51 -12.28 -1.34 13.80
CA SER A 51 -11.78 -2.70 14.01
C SER A 51 -11.78 -3.51 12.70
N GLY A 52 -12.85 -3.40 11.92
CA GLY A 52 -12.94 -4.04 10.61
C GLY A 52 -11.91 -3.51 9.61
N LEU A 53 -11.67 -2.20 9.61
CA LEU A 53 -10.59 -1.63 8.79
C LEU A 53 -9.21 -2.15 9.21
N LYS A 54 -8.91 -2.18 10.51
CA LYS A 54 -7.63 -2.71 11.02
C LYS A 54 -7.44 -4.17 10.63
N GLU A 55 -8.49 -4.98 10.69
CA GLU A 55 -8.46 -6.38 10.24
C GLU A 55 -8.20 -6.47 8.73
N ALA A 56 -8.93 -5.67 7.92
CA ALA A 56 -8.72 -5.60 6.47
C ALA A 56 -7.26 -5.29 6.11
N LEU A 57 -6.71 -4.27 6.76
CA LEU A 57 -5.35 -3.82 6.52
C LEU A 57 -4.32 -4.85 6.98
N SER A 58 -4.59 -5.57 8.08
CA SER A 58 -3.74 -6.67 8.54
C SER A 58 -3.69 -7.82 7.53
N ILE A 59 -4.84 -8.20 6.98
CA ILE A 59 -4.93 -9.25 5.96
C ILE A 59 -4.24 -8.78 4.67
N GLY A 60 -4.58 -7.60 4.16
CA GLY A 60 -4.04 -7.06 2.92
C GLY A 60 -2.51 -6.89 2.97
N THR A 61 -1.97 -6.32 4.05
CA THR A 61 -0.52 -6.18 4.21
C THR A 61 0.18 -7.52 4.36
N SER A 62 -0.42 -8.49 5.07
CA SER A 62 0.11 -9.85 5.18
C SER A 62 0.17 -10.56 3.82
N ASN A 63 -0.88 -10.41 2.99
CA ASN A 63 -0.91 -10.94 1.63
C ASN A 63 0.18 -10.32 0.76
N ALA A 64 0.32 -9.00 0.79
CA ALA A 64 1.33 -8.27 0.03
C ALA A 64 2.75 -8.72 0.42
N VAL A 65 3.04 -8.81 1.72
CA VAL A 65 4.33 -9.31 2.22
C VAL A 65 4.57 -10.77 1.79
N THR A 66 3.57 -11.64 1.92
CA THR A 66 3.67 -13.04 1.49
C THR A 66 3.92 -13.15 -0.01
N ALA A 67 3.24 -12.35 -0.81
CA ALA A 67 3.40 -12.35 -2.27
C ALA A 67 4.79 -11.88 -2.70
N THR A 68 5.35 -10.88 -2.02
CA THR A 68 6.66 -10.30 -2.33
C THR A 68 7.83 -11.10 -1.77
N SER A 69 7.66 -11.75 -0.62
CA SER A 69 8.74 -12.51 0.04
C SER A 69 8.99 -13.91 -0.51
N LYS A 70 8.02 -14.47 -1.25
CA LYS A 70 8.20 -15.80 -1.86
C LYS A 70 9.23 -15.80 -2.99
N LEU A 71 9.77 -16.96 -3.30
CA LEU A 71 10.64 -17.15 -4.45
C LEU A 71 9.95 -16.69 -5.74
N ASN A 72 10.60 -15.84 -6.50
CA ASN A 72 10.05 -15.17 -7.69
C ASN A 72 8.91 -14.16 -7.41
N GLY A 73 8.74 -13.72 -6.18
CA GLY A 73 7.75 -12.72 -5.82
C GLY A 73 7.98 -11.39 -6.50
N TYR A 74 9.24 -10.95 -6.59
CA TYR A 74 9.67 -9.81 -7.40
C TYR A 74 10.05 -10.24 -8.82
N PHE A 75 10.94 -11.22 -8.96
CA PHE A 75 11.56 -11.55 -10.25
C PHE A 75 10.56 -11.90 -11.35
N LYS A 76 9.53 -12.69 -11.05
CA LYS A 76 8.50 -13.11 -12.04
C LYS A 76 7.29 -12.17 -12.08
N ASN A 77 7.23 -11.16 -11.24
CA ASN A 77 6.13 -10.19 -11.26
C ASN A 77 6.57 -8.96 -12.08
N GLN A 78 6.04 -8.84 -13.29
CA GLN A 78 6.43 -7.77 -14.22
C GLN A 78 6.18 -6.36 -13.69
N MET A 79 5.21 -6.19 -12.77
CA MET A 79 4.86 -4.88 -12.22
C MET A 79 5.85 -4.38 -11.15
N ILE A 80 6.57 -5.29 -10.51
CA ILE A 80 7.49 -4.96 -9.41
C ILE A 80 8.89 -5.53 -9.59
N LYS A 81 9.16 -6.20 -10.72
CA LYS A 81 10.48 -6.70 -11.07
C LYS A 81 11.49 -5.57 -11.09
N ILE A 82 12.56 -5.72 -10.31
CA ILE A 82 13.65 -4.75 -10.27
C ILE A 82 14.52 -4.97 -11.50
N LEU A 83 14.50 -4.00 -12.39
CA LEU A 83 15.32 -3.93 -13.58
C LEU A 83 16.61 -3.16 -13.30
N LEU A 84 17.51 -3.12 -14.29
CA LEU A 84 18.70 -2.29 -14.22
C LEU A 84 18.32 -0.80 -14.21
N PRO A 85 19.06 0.04 -13.48
CA PRO A 85 18.95 1.50 -13.62
C PRO A 85 19.28 1.94 -15.04
N GLU A 86 18.63 3.01 -15.50
CA GLU A 86 18.78 3.50 -16.88
C GLU A 86 20.23 3.80 -17.24
N ASN A 87 21.00 4.37 -16.31
CA ASN A 87 22.41 4.72 -16.52
C ASN A 87 23.34 3.52 -16.77
N ILE A 88 22.91 2.29 -16.40
CA ILE A 88 23.69 1.07 -16.67
C ILE A 88 23.01 0.15 -17.71
N GLN A 89 21.82 0.50 -18.19
CA GLN A 89 21.13 -0.28 -19.22
C GLN A 89 21.96 -0.36 -20.51
N THR A 90 22.52 0.76 -20.95
CA THR A 90 23.38 0.81 -22.14
C THR A 90 24.60 -0.11 -22.01
N MET A 91 25.23 -0.13 -20.83
CA MET A 91 26.33 -1.05 -20.54
C MET A 91 25.88 -2.51 -20.65
N ALA A 92 24.73 -2.83 -20.08
CA ALA A 92 24.18 -4.19 -20.10
C ALA A 92 23.87 -4.63 -21.54
N ASP A 93 23.31 -3.76 -22.37
CA ASP A 93 22.99 -4.05 -23.76
C ASP A 93 24.27 -4.32 -24.60
N VAL A 94 25.33 -3.56 -24.37
CA VAL A 94 26.64 -3.80 -25.02
C VAL A 94 27.22 -5.13 -24.56
N LEU A 95 27.21 -5.41 -23.27
CA LEU A 95 27.71 -6.68 -22.72
C LEU A 95 26.91 -7.88 -23.21
N ALA A 96 25.59 -7.75 -23.35
CA ALA A 96 24.74 -8.78 -23.92
C ALA A 96 25.17 -9.13 -25.36
N LYS A 97 25.39 -8.10 -26.20
CA LYS A 97 25.88 -8.28 -27.59
C LYS A 97 27.28 -8.90 -27.67
N LEU A 98 28.10 -8.70 -26.65
CA LEU A 98 29.43 -9.32 -26.52
C LEU A 98 29.38 -10.73 -25.93
N GLY A 99 28.21 -11.33 -25.74
CA GLY A 99 28.04 -12.69 -25.23
C GLY A 99 27.93 -12.81 -23.69
N TYR A 100 27.84 -11.70 -22.97
CA TYR A 100 27.72 -11.70 -21.51
C TYR A 100 26.26 -11.60 -21.02
N GLN A 101 25.27 -11.98 -21.82
CA GLN A 101 23.84 -11.94 -21.45
C GLN A 101 23.56 -12.67 -20.12
N ARG A 102 24.15 -13.84 -19.93
CA ARG A 102 23.94 -14.64 -18.71
C ARG A 102 24.38 -13.90 -17.44
N GLN A 103 25.46 -13.12 -17.52
CA GLN A 103 25.94 -12.32 -16.41
C GLN A 103 24.97 -11.19 -16.08
N VAL A 104 24.43 -10.52 -17.09
CA VAL A 104 23.40 -9.49 -16.96
C VAL A 104 22.13 -10.06 -16.31
N ASP A 105 21.65 -11.21 -16.78
CA ASP A 105 20.45 -11.87 -16.26
C ASP A 105 20.63 -12.29 -14.79
N ASN A 106 21.80 -12.83 -14.45
CA ASN A 106 22.14 -13.22 -13.08
C ASN A 106 22.21 -11.99 -12.15
N PHE A 107 22.70 -10.87 -12.66
CA PHE A 107 22.74 -9.64 -11.90
C PHE A 107 21.32 -9.13 -11.58
N ILE A 108 20.44 -9.08 -12.59
CA ILE A 108 19.02 -8.72 -12.42
C ILE A 108 18.34 -9.68 -11.44
N LEU A 109 18.56 -10.99 -11.61
CA LEU A 109 18.01 -12.01 -10.70
C LEU A 109 18.43 -11.74 -9.26
N SER A 110 19.69 -11.44 -9.03
CA SER A 110 20.23 -11.24 -7.68
C SER A 110 19.66 -10.03 -6.96
N MET A 111 19.43 -8.91 -7.66
CA MET A 111 18.73 -7.74 -7.10
C MET A 111 17.31 -8.11 -6.63
N ASN A 112 16.58 -8.87 -7.44
CA ASN A 112 15.23 -9.29 -7.10
C ASN A 112 15.21 -10.27 -5.90
N ARG A 113 16.20 -11.19 -5.82
CA ARG A 113 16.37 -12.10 -4.67
C ARG A 113 16.67 -11.34 -3.37
N ALA A 114 17.45 -10.28 -3.45
CA ALA A 114 17.73 -9.44 -2.30
C ALA A 114 16.45 -8.75 -1.79
N ALA A 115 15.60 -8.23 -2.69
CA ALA A 115 14.30 -7.65 -2.35
C ALA A 115 13.35 -8.70 -1.72
N GLU A 116 13.24 -9.90 -2.32
CA GLU A 116 12.44 -11.01 -1.79
C GLU A 116 12.87 -11.39 -0.36
N LYS A 117 14.18 -11.37 -0.09
CA LYS A 117 14.74 -11.68 1.23
C LYS A 117 14.48 -10.58 2.26
N ALA A 118 14.39 -9.32 1.85
CA ALA A 118 14.12 -8.19 2.74
C ALA A 118 12.62 -8.06 3.06
N ALA A 119 11.74 -8.38 2.12
CA ALA A 119 10.29 -8.15 2.20
C ALA A 119 9.61 -8.66 3.49
N PRO A 120 9.97 -9.81 4.11
CA PRO A 120 9.36 -10.28 5.35
C PRO A 120 9.43 -9.28 6.51
N LYS A 121 10.47 -8.42 6.53
CA LYS A 121 10.64 -7.41 7.59
C LYS A 121 9.50 -6.40 7.64
N ALA A 122 8.84 -6.14 6.53
CA ALA A 122 7.75 -5.18 6.47
C ALA A 122 6.55 -5.57 7.34
N LYS A 123 6.35 -6.85 7.64
CA LYS A 123 5.21 -7.34 8.42
C LYS A 123 5.14 -6.67 9.80
N GLU A 124 6.26 -6.59 10.50
CA GLU A 124 6.34 -6.00 11.85
C GLU A 124 5.95 -4.53 11.83
N TYR A 125 6.44 -3.78 10.84
CA TYR A 125 6.18 -2.35 10.69
C TYR A 125 4.74 -2.05 10.30
N PHE A 126 4.14 -2.86 9.44
CA PHE A 126 2.73 -2.71 9.08
C PHE A 126 1.81 -3.02 10.26
N ILE A 127 2.10 -4.09 11.02
CA ILE A 127 1.35 -4.41 12.25
C ILE A 127 1.48 -3.27 13.27
N GLY A 128 2.68 -2.71 13.44
CA GLY A 128 2.91 -1.55 14.30
C GLY A 128 2.05 -0.35 13.89
N ALA A 129 2.10 0.03 12.61
CA ALA A 129 1.31 1.13 12.07
C ALA A 129 -0.22 0.92 12.25
N ILE A 130 -0.70 -0.33 12.08
CA ILE A 130 -2.12 -0.67 12.30
C ILE A 130 -2.50 -0.52 13.78
N LYS A 131 -1.64 -0.97 14.70
CA LYS A 131 -1.89 -0.83 16.15
C LYS A 131 -1.96 0.64 16.57
N GLU A 132 -1.04 1.47 16.07
CA GLU A 132 -0.93 2.90 16.36
C GLU A 132 -1.98 3.75 15.63
N MET A 133 -2.73 3.17 14.68
CA MET A 133 -3.74 3.87 13.89
C MET A 133 -4.82 4.48 14.80
N SER A 134 -4.97 5.80 14.71
CA SER A 134 -6.02 6.55 15.39
C SER A 134 -7.38 6.36 14.71
N PHE A 135 -8.41 6.80 15.38
CA PHE A 135 -9.76 6.82 14.82
C PHE A 135 -9.87 7.77 13.61
N ASP A 136 -9.20 8.92 13.69
CA ASP A 136 -9.16 9.89 12.60
C ASP A 136 -8.40 9.37 11.37
N ASP A 137 -7.31 8.61 11.58
CA ASP A 137 -6.62 7.91 10.48
C ASP A 137 -7.57 6.92 9.79
N ALA A 138 -8.32 6.14 10.59
CA ALA A 138 -9.28 5.17 10.05
C ALA A 138 -10.37 5.86 9.22
N ARG A 139 -10.91 6.99 9.67
CA ARG A 139 -11.90 7.78 8.91
C ARG A 139 -11.31 8.28 7.59
N LYS A 140 -10.09 8.84 7.62
CA LYS A 140 -9.42 9.33 6.41
C LYS A 140 -9.19 8.21 5.40
N ILE A 141 -8.80 7.02 5.87
CA ILE A 141 -8.59 5.86 5.00
C ILE A 141 -9.93 5.40 4.40
N LEU A 142 -10.98 5.28 5.19
CA LEU A 142 -12.29 4.83 4.70
C LEU A 142 -12.95 5.81 3.74
N GLY A 143 -12.85 7.11 4.02
CA GLY A 143 -13.36 8.18 3.16
C GLY A 143 -12.45 8.55 1.99
N GLY A 144 -11.23 8.01 1.96
CA GLY A 144 -10.24 8.31 0.93
C GLY A 144 -10.39 7.49 -0.34
N GLY A 145 -9.51 7.77 -1.31
CA GLY A 145 -9.45 7.06 -2.59
C GLY A 145 -8.90 5.64 -2.49
N ASP A 146 -8.68 5.02 -3.65
CA ASP A 146 -8.27 3.62 -3.78
C ASP A 146 -6.91 3.26 -3.16
N THR A 147 -6.09 4.26 -2.83
CA THR A 147 -4.74 4.11 -2.27
C THR A 147 -4.56 4.77 -0.90
N ALA A 148 -5.65 5.19 -0.24
CA ALA A 148 -5.57 5.94 1.02
C ALA A 148 -4.87 5.17 2.15
N ALA A 149 -5.09 3.86 2.25
CA ALA A 149 -4.39 3.02 3.21
C ALA A 149 -2.91 2.82 2.82
N THR A 150 -2.63 2.67 1.54
CA THR A 150 -1.26 2.55 1.04
C THR A 150 -0.44 3.81 1.35
N GLU A 151 -1.01 4.99 1.14
CA GLU A 151 -0.37 6.26 1.49
C GLU A 151 -0.18 6.42 3.01
N PHE A 152 -1.15 5.98 3.80
CA PHE A 152 -0.99 5.91 5.26
C PHE A 152 0.23 5.04 5.64
N PHE A 153 0.35 3.83 5.10
CA PHE A 153 1.50 2.96 5.37
C PHE A 153 2.81 3.58 4.89
N LYS A 154 2.85 4.16 3.70
CA LYS A 154 4.04 4.85 3.20
C LYS A 154 4.48 5.94 4.16
N SER A 155 3.56 6.80 4.59
CA SER A 155 3.89 7.91 5.50
C SER A 155 4.42 7.45 6.86
N LYS A 156 3.92 6.33 7.37
CA LYS A 156 4.27 5.82 8.71
C LYS A 156 5.50 4.91 8.72
N THR A 157 5.80 4.24 7.60
CA THR A 157 6.75 3.14 7.62
C THR A 157 7.92 3.24 6.64
N SER A 158 7.85 4.05 5.57
CA SER A 158 8.88 4.05 4.51
C SER A 158 10.29 4.28 5.02
N GLY A 159 10.51 5.27 5.88
CA GLY A 159 11.84 5.57 6.41
C GLY A 159 12.39 4.42 7.24
N LYS A 160 11.57 3.88 8.15
CA LYS A 160 11.96 2.74 8.98
C LYS A 160 12.23 1.50 8.14
N LEU A 161 11.38 1.23 7.16
CA LEU A 161 11.56 0.11 6.23
C LEU A 161 12.83 0.26 5.37
N PHE A 162 13.15 1.48 4.96
CA PHE A 162 14.38 1.73 4.22
C PHE A 162 15.61 1.33 5.03
N GLU A 163 15.69 1.75 6.30
CA GLU A 163 16.80 1.43 7.20
C GLU A 163 16.90 -0.09 7.51
N GLU A 164 15.78 -0.78 7.56
CA GLU A 164 15.74 -2.24 7.78
C GLU A 164 16.06 -3.04 6.51
N PHE A 165 15.58 -2.60 5.36
CA PHE A 165 15.79 -3.31 4.10
C PHE A 165 17.21 -3.19 3.60
N LYS A 166 17.81 -1.98 3.70
CA LYS A 166 19.14 -1.68 3.15
C LYS A 166 20.21 -2.67 3.62
N PRO A 167 20.39 -2.96 4.93
CA PRO A 167 21.42 -3.92 5.37
C PRO A 167 21.15 -5.34 4.90
N ILE A 168 19.87 -5.78 4.82
CA ILE A 168 19.50 -7.11 4.33
C ILE A 168 19.82 -7.24 2.84
N ILE A 169 19.46 -6.19 2.07
CA ILE A 169 19.72 -6.13 0.62
C ILE A 169 21.21 -6.10 0.36
N SER A 170 21.95 -5.20 1.02
CA SER A 170 23.42 -5.10 0.89
C SER A 170 24.10 -6.43 1.18
N LYS A 171 23.75 -7.06 2.31
CA LYS A 171 24.28 -8.38 2.64
C LYS A 171 23.93 -9.43 1.58
N SER A 172 22.68 -9.50 1.16
CA SER A 172 22.22 -10.48 0.18
C SER A 172 22.92 -10.31 -1.18
N MET A 173 23.11 -9.06 -1.61
CA MET A 173 23.82 -8.74 -2.86
C MET A 173 25.30 -9.09 -2.77
N ASN A 174 25.94 -8.86 -1.63
CA ASN A 174 27.33 -9.23 -1.40
C ASN A 174 27.52 -10.76 -1.33
N ASP A 175 26.64 -11.47 -0.61
CA ASP A 175 26.71 -12.95 -0.45
C ASP A 175 26.63 -13.68 -1.80
N VAL A 176 25.81 -13.19 -2.74
CA VAL A 176 25.68 -13.77 -4.09
C VAL A 176 26.65 -13.15 -5.10
N GLY A 177 27.57 -12.28 -4.67
CA GLY A 177 28.60 -11.71 -5.50
C GLY A 177 28.10 -10.62 -6.48
N VAL A 178 26.93 -9.99 -6.24
CA VAL A 178 26.39 -8.93 -7.10
C VAL A 178 27.37 -7.76 -7.24
N THR A 179 27.95 -7.32 -6.12
CA THR A 179 28.93 -6.23 -6.12
C THR A 179 30.16 -6.59 -6.97
N ARG A 180 30.61 -7.83 -6.90
CA ARG A 180 31.72 -8.32 -7.75
C ARG A 180 31.29 -8.36 -9.21
N SER A 181 30.12 -8.96 -9.51
CA SER A 181 29.60 -9.03 -10.87
C SER A 181 29.43 -7.65 -11.49
N TYR A 182 28.97 -6.68 -10.71
CA TYR A 182 28.86 -5.29 -11.19
C TYR A 182 30.23 -4.71 -11.54
N LYS A 183 31.24 -4.86 -10.67
CA LYS A 183 32.60 -4.40 -10.94
C LYS A 183 33.20 -5.08 -12.17
N ASP A 184 32.99 -6.38 -12.33
CA ASP A 184 33.43 -7.13 -13.51
C ASP A 184 32.74 -6.65 -14.78
N MET A 185 31.44 -6.37 -14.74
CA MET A 185 30.67 -5.80 -15.85
C MET A 185 31.17 -4.41 -16.23
N VAL A 186 31.40 -3.54 -15.25
CA VAL A 186 31.97 -2.20 -15.49
C VAL A 186 33.36 -2.31 -16.11
N GLY A 187 34.24 -3.15 -15.58
CA GLY A 187 35.56 -3.39 -16.14
C GLY A 187 35.56 -3.88 -17.59
N ARG A 188 34.68 -4.82 -17.92
CA ARG A 188 34.51 -5.31 -19.29
C ARG A 188 33.98 -4.26 -20.23
N TYR A 189 32.98 -3.49 -19.78
CA TYR A 189 32.39 -2.41 -20.57
C TYR A 189 33.45 -1.31 -20.86
N THR A 190 34.15 -0.82 -19.84
CA THR A 190 35.19 0.21 -20.03
C THR A 190 36.38 -0.28 -20.89
N SER A 191 36.66 -1.59 -20.89
CA SER A 191 37.65 -2.16 -21.78
C SER A 191 37.17 -2.26 -23.22
N ALA A 192 35.87 -2.46 -23.43
CA ALA A 192 35.27 -2.57 -24.77
C ALA A 192 34.88 -1.21 -25.38
N VAL A 193 34.59 -0.21 -24.54
CA VAL A 193 34.17 1.12 -24.94
C VAL A 193 35.13 2.15 -24.38
N PRO A 194 36.16 2.56 -25.19
CA PRO A 194 37.10 3.60 -24.78
C PRO A 194 36.41 4.90 -24.40
N PHE A 195 36.88 5.56 -23.34
CA PHE A 195 36.31 6.80 -22.79
C PHE A 195 34.91 6.73 -22.19
N ALA A 196 34.38 5.51 -21.98
CA ALA A 196 33.13 5.35 -21.23
C ALA A 196 33.28 5.89 -19.80
N ASN A 197 32.46 6.88 -19.45
CA ASN A 197 32.41 7.41 -18.09
C ASN A 197 31.23 6.73 -17.37
N MET A 198 31.53 6.03 -16.27
CA MET A 198 30.51 5.39 -15.42
C MET A 198 30.47 6.10 -14.08
N GLU A 199 29.37 6.77 -13.81
CA GLU A 199 29.11 7.30 -12.48
C GLU A 199 28.98 6.17 -11.46
N SER A 200 29.50 6.36 -10.26
CA SER A 200 29.34 5.40 -9.18
C SER A 200 27.86 5.33 -8.77
N LEU A 201 27.26 4.15 -8.90
CA LEU A 201 25.88 3.91 -8.52
C LEU A 201 25.81 3.26 -7.14
N ASP A 202 25.05 3.85 -6.21
CA ASP A 202 24.66 3.19 -4.96
C ASP A 202 23.56 2.15 -5.26
N LEU A 203 24.01 0.95 -5.66
CA LEU A 203 23.13 -0.18 -5.97
C LEU A 203 22.27 -0.59 -4.77
N ASP A 204 22.82 -0.54 -3.56
CA ASP A 204 22.09 -0.93 -2.36
C ASP A 204 20.90 0.00 -2.14
N ARG A 205 21.13 1.30 -2.29
CA ARG A 205 20.07 2.31 -2.22
C ARG A 205 19.04 2.15 -3.34
N TYR A 206 19.50 1.92 -4.56
CA TYR A 206 18.63 1.73 -5.71
C TYR A 206 17.72 0.52 -5.51
N VAL A 207 18.28 -0.64 -5.17
CA VAL A 207 17.51 -1.87 -4.98
C VAL A 207 16.57 -1.75 -3.77
N THR A 208 17.02 -1.07 -2.70
CA THR A 208 16.18 -0.81 -1.53
C THR A 208 14.95 0.03 -1.89
N ASN A 209 15.12 1.13 -2.61
CA ASN A 209 14.00 1.97 -3.05
C ASN A 209 13.05 1.17 -3.95
N LYS A 210 13.57 0.44 -4.93
CA LYS A 210 12.74 -0.38 -5.84
C LYS A 210 12.01 -1.51 -5.12
N ALA A 211 12.65 -2.10 -4.09
CA ALA A 211 12.00 -3.10 -3.26
C ALA A 211 10.82 -2.50 -2.47
N LEU A 212 10.99 -1.32 -1.89
CA LEU A 212 9.90 -0.63 -1.20
C LEU A 212 8.79 -0.19 -2.16
N ASP A 213 9.14 0.36 -3.33
CA ASP A 213 8.15 0.71 -4.37
C ASP A 213 7.29 -0.49 -4.74
N GLY A 214 7.93 -1.64 -4.98
CA GLY A 214 7.24 -2.89 -5.32
C GLY A 214 6.36 -3.41 -4.18
N LEU A 215 6.84 -3.35 -2.95
CA LEU A 215 6.07 -3.74 -1.77
C LEU A 215 4.81 -2.88 -1.61
N PHE A 216 4.94 -1.55 -1.66
CA PHE A 216 3.80 -0.64 -1.54
C PHE A 216 2.84 -0.75 -2.73
N TYR A 217 3.35 -1.03 -3.93
CA TYR A 217 2.49 -1.36 -5.05
C TYR A 217 1.61 -2.58 -4.75
N MET A 218 2.18 -3.64 -4.19
CA MET A 218 1.41 -4.84 -3.81
C MET A 218 0.42 -4.58 -2.67
N VAL A 219 0.77 -3.73 -1.70
CA VAL A 219 -0.18 -3.26 -0.67
C VAL A 219 -1.36 -2.54 -1.33
N GLY A 220 -1.10 -1.66 -2.29
CA GLY A 220 -2.15 -0.96 -3.05
C GLY A 220 -3.05 -1.90 -3.86
N GLN A 221 -2.50 -2.98 -4.42
CA GLN A 221 -3.30 -4.00 -5.10
C GLN A 221 -4.23 -4.74 -4.13
N GLU A 222 -3.75 -5.08 -2.94
CA GLU A 222 -4.60 -5.71 -1.92
C GLU A 222 -5.66 -4.73 -1.38
N GLU A 223 -5.32 -3.45 -1.18
CA GLU A 223 -6.29 -2.40 -0.82
C GLU A 223 -7.39 -2.30 -1.87
N LYS A 224 -7.03 -2.21 -3.15
CA LYS A 224 -7.98 -2.14 -4.25
C LYS A 224 -8.91 -3.35 -4.27
N LYS A 225 -8.39 -4.57 -4.10
CA LYS A 225 -9.21 -5.78 -4.02
C LYS A 225 -10.25 -5.69 -2.90
N ILE A 226 -9.86 -5.31 -1.68
CA ILE A 226 -10.77 -5.21 -0.55
C ILE A 226 -11.87 -4.18 -0.81
N ARG A 227 -11.53 -3.06 -1.48
CA ARG A 227 -12.49 -2.01 -1.81
C ARG A 227 -13.49 -2.43 -2.91
N THR A 228 -13.01 -3.12 -3.93
CA THR A 228 -13.80 -3.38 -5.15
C THR A 228 -14.40 -4.79 -5.23
N ASP A 229 -13.78 -5.78 -4.60
CA ASP A 229 -14.21 -7.18 -4.69
C ASP A 229 -14.84 -7.66 -3.38
N PRO A 230 -16.17 -7.89 -3.35
CA PRO A 230 -16.84 -8.43 -2.17
C PRO A 230 -16.30 -9.80 -1.74
N THR A 231 -15.75 -10.61 -2.65
CA THR A 231 -15.21 -11.94 -2.32
C THR A 231 -13.89 -11.85 -1.56
N ALA A 232 -13.14 -10.75 -1.71
CA ALA A 232 -11.93 -10.48 -0.94
C ALA A 232 -12.21 -10.10 0.52
N ARG A 233 -13.47 -9.83 0.87
CA ARG A 233 -13.92 -9.49 2.22
C ARG A 233 -14.24 -10.76 3.00
N VAL A 234 -13.20 -11.48 3.39
CA VAL A 234 -13.28 -12.85 3.94
C VAL A 234 -13.93 -12.96 5.34
N THR A 235 -14.10 -11.85 6.06
CA THR A 235 -14.73 -11.85 7.38
C THR A 235 -16.03 -11.06 7.39
N GLU A 236 -16.93 -11.37 8.32
CA GLU A 236 -18.20 -10.64 8.49
C GLU A 236 -17.96 -9.17 8.86
N LEU A 237 -16.88 -8.90 9.59
CA LEU A 237 -16.49 -7.54 9.97
C LEU A 237 -16.07 -6.73 8.74
N LEU A 238 -15.29 -7.32 7.82
CA LEU A 238 -14.92 -6.71 6.54
C LEU A 238 -16.14 -6.45 5.66
N LYS A 239 -17.05 -7.41 5.56
CA LYS A 239 -18.29 -7.25 4.80
C LYS A 239 -19.10 -6.07 5.33
N LYS A 240 -19.22 -5.93 6.67
CA LYS A 240 -19.94 -4.83 7.31
C LYS A 240 -19.26 -3.48 7.08
N THR A 241 -17.93 -3.41 7.19
CA THR A 241 -17.14 -2.16 7.06
C THR A 241 -17.18 -1.58 5.65
N PHE A 242 -17.12 -2.42 4.62
CA PHE A 242 -17.10 -2.03 3.21
C PHE A 242 -18.46 -2.23 2.49
N ARG A 243 -19.55 -2.37 3.23
CA ARG A 243 -20.89 -2.44 2.68
C ARG A 243 -21.30 -1.03 2.21
N ARG A 244 -21.24 -0.81 0.90
CA ARG A 244 -21.90 0.30 0.23
C ARG A 244 -23.16 -0.19 -0.44
#